data_b9f259fc2d1ab40ef43bbd26f392b28a
#
_entry.id   b9f259fc2d1ab40ef43bbd26f392b28a
#
_cell.length_a   1.000
_cell.length_b   1.000
_cell.length_c   1.000
_cell.angle_alpha   90.00
_cell.angle_beta   90.00
_cell.angle_gamma   90.00
#
_symmetry.space_group_name_H-M   'P 1'
#
loop_
_entity.id
_entity.type
_entity.pdbx_description
1 polymer ?
#
loop_
_entity_poly.entity_id
_entity_poly.type
_entity_poly.pdbx_seq_one_letter_code
_entity_poly.pdbx_strand_id
1 'polypeptide(L)'
;EVERVLQDQDVADRVVIGQVITKAQHPNADRLTLCQVDVGEAEHAQIVCGAPNHQEGDRVVVARPGCRLPGDFKIKRSKIRGEVSEGMMCSEKELGLGESDEGIWILPSDAPIGQTLGQYVRAGGRHVFELGLTANRGDALSMVGIARELCLRSDQRSPRALIEACASPGEPADVTVDL
;
A
#
# COMPACT_ATOMS: atom_id res chain seq x y z
N GLU A 1 -0.21 20.39 -18.10
CA GLU A 1 0.93 19.49 -18.26
C GLU A 1 0.95 18.50 -17.09
N VAL A 2 1.17 17.22 -17.35
CA VAL A 2 1.39 16.23 -16.31
C VAL A 2 2.84 16.32 -15.90
N GLU A 3 3.13 16.87 -14.74
CA GLU A 3 4.49 17.02 -14.24
C GLU A 3 5.05 15.70 -13.72
N ARG A 4 4.18 14.89 -13.14
CA ARG A 4 4.60 13.65 -12.51
C ARG A 4 3.47 12.63 -12.46
N VAL A 5 3.78 11.40 -12.79
CA VAL A 5 2.96 10.24 -12.48
C VAL A 5 3.64 9.53 -11.32
N LEU A 6 3.05 9.61 -10.13
CA LEU A 6 3.56 8.90 -8.98
C LEU A 6 3.17 7.43 -9.15
N GLN A 7 4.14 6.64 -9.58
CA GLN A 7 4.05 5.19 -9.53
C GLN A 7 5.04 4.74 -8.44
N ASP A 8 4.54 4.22 -7.34
CA ASP A 8 5.37 3.60 -6.29
C ASP A 8 5.94 2.27 -6.78
N GLN A 9 6.76 2.33 -7.83
CA GLN A 9 7.17 1.14 -8.58
C GLN A 9 8.33 0.37 -7.95
N ASP A 10 9.24 1.04 -7.23
CA ASP A 10 10.50 0.39 -6.83
C ASP A 10 10.43 -0.42 -5.52
N VAL A 11 9.64 0.01 -4.55
CA VAL A 11 9.49 -0.70 -3.27
C VAL A 11 8.45 -1.81 -3.40
N ALA A 12 7.35 -1.53 -4.10
CA ALA A 12 6.18 -2.38 -4.20
C ALA A 12 6.43 -3.71 -4.94
N ASP A 13 7.39 -3.79 -5.85
CA ASP A 13 7.65 -5.01 -6.64
C ASP A 13 8.46 -6.09 -5.88
N ARG A 14 9.07 -5.73 -4.74
CA ARG A 14 9.83 -6.67 -3.89
C ARG A 14 9.19 -6.93 -2.53
N VAL A 15 8.06 -6.32 -2.31
CA VAL A 15 7.23 -6.48 -1.13
C VAL A 15 6.02 -7.31 -1.53
N VAL A 16 5.75 -8.37 -0.78
CA VAL A 16 4.68 -9.32 -1.10
C VAL A 16 3.60 -9.32 -0.03
N ILE A 17 2.42 -9.75 -0.41
CA ILE A 17 1.31 -9.97 0.51
C ILE A 17 1.48 -11.36 1.11
N GLY A 18 1.52 -11.43 2.44
CA GLY A 18 1.58 -12.69 3.17
C GLY A 18 0.39 -12.88 4.08
N GLN A 19 0.25 -14.09 4.60
CA GLN A 19 -0.70 -14.41 5.66
C GLN A 19 0.04 -14.91 6.89
N VAL A 20 -0.28 -14.38 8.05
CA VAL A 20 0.22 -14.88 9.33
C VAL A 20 -0.45 -16.23 9.62
N ILE A 21 0.32 -17.33 9.58
CA ILE A 21 -0.18 -18.67 9.84
C ILE A 21 -0.13 -18.98 11.33
N THR A 22 0.99 -18.66 11.98
CA THR A 22 1.14 -18.81 13.43
C THR A 22 1.81 -17.60 14.03
N LYS A 23 1.45 -17.29 15.29
CA LYS A 23 2.05 -16.25 16.09
C LYS A 23 2.37 -16.79 17.46
N ALA A 24 3.65 -16.85 17.79
CA ALA A 24 4.14 -17.30 19.10
C ALA A 24 4.95 -16.20 19.79
N GLN A 25 5.01 -16.26 21.13
CA GLN A 25 5.90 -15.40 21.88
C GLN A 25 7.36 -15.74 21.56
N HIS A 26 8.18 -14.71 21.37
CA HIS A 26 9.62 -14.92 21.15
C HIS A 26 10.30 -15.50 22.41
N PRO A 27 11.10 -16.58 22.31
CA PRO A 27 11.64 -17.27 23.48
C PRO A 27 12.58 -16.41 24.34
N ASN A 28 13.24 -15.41 23.75
CA ASN A 28 14.25 -14.59 24.40
C ASN A 28 13.91 -13.08 24.40
N ALA A 29 12.63 -12.72 24.20
CA ALA A 29 12.24 -11.31 24.16
C ALA A 29 10.74 -11.11 24.41
N ASP A 30 10.38 -10.42 25.47
CA ASP A 30 8.99 -10.22 25.91
C ASP A 30 8.14 -9.37 24.94
N ARG A 31 8.78 -8.50 24.16
CA ARG A 31 8.10 -7.58 23.23
C ARG A 31 8.11 -8.04 21.78
N LEU A 32 8.69 -9.21 21.51
CA LEU A 32 8.77 -9.74 20.15
C LEU A 32 7.89 -10.97 20.00
N THR A 33 7.40 -11.18 18.82
CA THR A 33 6.69 -12.38 18.40
C THR A 33 7.43 -13.07 17.27
N LEU A 34 7.34 -14.40 17.25
CA LEU A 34 7.87 -15.26 16.20
C LEU A 34 6.69 -15.73 15.36
N CYS A 35 6.65 -15.33 14.09
CA CYS A 35 5.55 -15.62 13.20
C CYS A 35 6.01 -16.52 12.07
N GLN A 36 5.16 -17.48 11.68
CA GLN A 36 5.26 -18.17 10.40
C GLN A 36 4.29 -17.50 9.44
N VAL A 37 4.82 -17.03 8.32
CA VAL A 37 4.06 -16.25 7.35
C VAL A 37 4.10 -16.95 6.00
N ASP A 38 2.93 -17.29 5.47
CA ASP A 38 2.79 -17.74 4.10
C ASP A 38 2.97 -16.55 3.16
N VAL A 39 3.98 -16.59 2.32
CA VAL A 39 4.32 -15.56 1.33
C VAL A 39 4.08 -16.03 -0.11
N GLY A 40 3.31 -17.11 -0.29
CA GLY A 40 3.03 -17.71 -1.58
C GLY A 40 4.16 -18.62 -2.10
N GLU A 41 5.05 -19.07 -1.22
CA GLU A 41 6.11 -20.03 -1.54
C GLU A 41 5.86 -21.40 -0.88
N ALA A 42 6.66 -22.41 -1.26
CA ALA A 42 6.51 -23.77 -0.72
C ALA A 42 6.77 -23.86 0.79
N GLU A 43 7.59 -22.98 1.32
CA GLU A 43 7.91 -22.88 2.75
C GLU A 43 7.46 -21.54 3.31
N HIS A 44 6.93 -21.57 4.52
CA HIS A 44 6.55 -20.33 5.23
C HIS A 44 7.81 -19.58 5.70
N ALA A 45 7.77 -18.27 5.60
CA ALA A 45 8.84 -17.42 6.09
C ALA A 45 8.72 -17.22 7.60
N GLN A 46 9.79 -17.52 8.34
CA GLN A 46 9.87 -17.16 9.75
C GLN A 46 10.21 -15.68 9.88
N ILE A 47 9.39 -14.92 10.58
CA ILE A 47 9.58 -13.48 10.77
C ILE A 47 9.44 -13.13 12.25
N VAL A 48 10.43 -12.40 12.77
CA VAL A 48 10.39 -11.80 14.09
C VAL A 48 9.76 -10.42 13.99
N CYS A 49 8.69 -10.18 14.74
CA CYS A 49 7.95 -8.93 14.72
C CYS A 49 7.81 -8.31 16.12
N GLY A 50 7.98 -6.98 16.18
CA GLY A 50 7.77 -6.19 17.39
C GLY A 50 6.42 -5.51 17.51
N ALA A 51 5.64 -5.49 16.43
CA ALA A 51 4.33 -4.85 16.42
C ALA A 51 3.27 -5.73 17.10
N PRO A 52 2.39 -5.16 17.93
CA PRO A 52 1.38 -5.95 18.66
C PRO A 52 0.09 -6.16 17.85
N ASN A 53 -0.15 -5.37 16.81
CA ASN A 53 -1.44 -5.19 16.14
C ASN A 53 -1.83 -6.28 15.14
N HIS A 54 -1.12 -7.41 15.06
CA HIS A 54 -1.44 -8.50 14.15
C HIS A 54 -1.85 -9.77 14.91
N GLN A 55 -2.58 -10.64 14.24
CA GLN A 55 -3.02 -11.94 14.72
C GLN A 55 -2.91 -13.02 13.64
N GLU A 56 -3.10 -14.28 14.02
CA GLU A 56 -3.18 -15.39 13.06
C GLU A 56 -4.35 -15.19 12.11
N GLY A 57 -4.11 -15.44 10.83
CA GLY A 57 -5.07 -15.23 9.75
C GLY A 57 -4.95 -13.87 9.04
N ASP A 58 -4.32 -12.87 9.66
CA ASP A 58 -4.19 -11.54 9.06
C ASP A 58 -3.37 -11.56 7.76
N ARG A 59 -3.81 -10.74 6.79
CA ARG A 59 -3.04 -10.40 5.61
C ARG A 59 -2.12 -9.24 5.91
N VAL A 60 -0.84 -9.44 5.66
CA VAL A 60 0.22 -8.48 6.02
C VAL A 60 1.15 -8.20 4.85
N VAL A 61 1.80 -7.07 4.89
CA VAL A 61 2.79 -6.69 3.88
C VAL A 61 4.18 -7.11 4.34
N VAL A 62 4.86 -7.93 3.54
CA VAL A 62 6.15 -8.53 3.88
C VAL A 62 7.24 -8.05 2.93
N ALA A 63 8.25 -7.38 3.47
CA ALA A 63 9.49 -7.06 2.76
C ALA A 63 10.46 -8.25 2.87
N ARG A 64 10.84 -8.80 1.70
CA ARG A 64 11.70 -9.96 1.61
C ARG A 64 13.19 -9.61 1.68
N PRO A 65 14.07 -10.57 2.02
CA PRO A 65 15.50 -10.35 1.95
C PRO A 65 15.94 -9.88 0.55
N GLY A 66 16.73 -8.81 0.50
CA GLY A 66 17.16 -8.16 -0.74
C GLY A 66 16.31 -6.94 -1.11
N CYS A 67 15.12 -6.76 -0.54
CA CYS A 67 14.33 -5.56 -0.68
C CYS A 67 15.06 -4.33 -0.08
N ARG A 68 14.88 -3.17 -0.70
CA ARG A 68 15.27 -1.86 -0.16
C ARG A 68 14.01 -1.06 0.10
N LEU A 69 13.84 -0.64 1.34
CA LEU A 69 12.78 0.26 1.77
C LEU A 69 13.24 1.73 1.67
N PRO A 70 12.33 2.69 1.75
CA PRO A 70 12.65 4.11 1.84
C PRO A 70 13.73 4.39 2.88
N GLY A 71 14.61 5.38 2.61
CA GLY A 71 15.77 5.66 3.46
C GLY A 71 16.96 4.70 3.27
N ASP A 72 16.98 3.96 2.14
CA ASP A 72 18.01 2.97 1.78
C ASP A 72 18.14 1.80 2.79
N PHE A 73 17.06 1.52 3.51
CA PHE A 73 17.04 0.43 4.48
C PHE A 73 16.93 -0.93 3.78
N LYS A 74 18.02 -1.69 3.78
CA LYS A 74 18.09 -2.99 3.12
C LYS A 74 17.65 -4.13 4.03
N ILE A 75 16.62 -4.85 3.62
CA ILE A 75 16.15 -6.05 4.32
C ILE A 75 17.12 -7.21 4.03
N LYS A 76 17.53 -7.88 5.09
CA LYS A 76 18.42 -9.06 5.05
C LYS A 76 17.85 -10.15 5.95
N ARG A 77 18.16 -11.40 5.63
CA ARG A 77 18.02 -12.49 6.60
C ARG A 77 18.90 -12.18 7.79
N SER A 78 18.33 -12.10 8.97
CA SER A 78 19.03 -11.69 10.18
C SER A 78 18.66 -12.57 11.37
N LYS A 79 19.52 -12.59 12.37
CA LYS A 79 19.26 -13.30 13.63
C LYS A 79 18.91 -12.26 14.70
N ILE A 80 17.69 -12.32 15.23
CA ILE A 80 17.16 -11.38 16.21
C ILE A 80 16.97 -12.12 17.53
N ARG A 81 17.72 -11.76 18.55
CA ARG A 81 17.66 -12.39 19.87
C ARG A 81 17.77 -13.93 19.87
N GLY A 82 18.47 -14.49 18.88
CA GLY A 82 18.65 -15.94 18.76
C GLY A 82 17.81 -16.61 17.67
N GLU A 83 16.69 -15.99 17.25
CA GLU A 83 15.81 -16.49 16.21
C GLU A 83 16.09 -15.87 14.85
N VAL A 84 15.92 -16.66 13.79
CA VAL A 84 16.13 -16.20 12.40
C VAL A 84 14.89 -15.45 11.92
N SER A 85 15.08 -14.27 11.34
CA SER A 85 14.04 -13.56 10.61
C SER A 85 14.40 -13.51 9.12
N GLU A 86 13.47 -13.96 8.28
CA GLU A 86 13.61 -14.08 6.82
C GLU A 86 12.83 -12.99 6.08
N GLY A 87 12.70 -11.84 6.70
CA GLY A 87 12.00 -10.67 6.19
C GLY A 87 11.53 -9.77 7.31
N MET A 88 10.68 -8.82 6.94
CA MET A 88 10.08 -7.86 7.85
C MET A 88 8.62 -7.62 7.45
N MET A 89 7.69 -7.70 8.39
CA MET A 89 6.33 -7.17 8.22
C MET A 89 6.38 -5.66 8.37
N CYS A 90 5.82 -4.93 7.42
CA CYS A 90 6.00 -3.48 7.30
C CYS A 90 4.73 -2.69 7.62
N SER A 91 4.91 -1.48 8.17
CA SER A 91 3.89 -0.43 8.25
C SER A 91 3.78 0.32 6.93
N GLU A 92 2.71 1.12 6.75
CA GLU A 92 2.56 2.02 5.61
C GLU A 92 3.70 3.03 5.52
N LYS A 93 4.12 3.57 6.66
CA LYS A 93 5.21 4.56 6.75
C LYS A 93 6.57 3.99 6.33
N GLU A 94 6.88 2.76 6.75
CA GLU A 94 8.14 2.10 6.35
C GLU A 94 8.20 1.85 4.84
N LEU A 95 7.05 1.70 4.21
CA LEU A 95 6.93 1.55 2.76
C LEU A 95 6.89 2.89 2.01
N GLY A 96 6.74 4.02 2.72
CA GLY A 96 6.54 5.34 2.12
C GLY A 96 5.17 5.53 1.47
N LEU A 97 4.18 4.70 1.84
CA LEU A 97 2.84 4.69 1.27
C LEU A 97 1.77 5.36 2.15
N GLY A 98 2.15 5.77 3.36
CA GLY A 98 1.28 6.44 4.32
C GLY A 98 2.06 7.02 5.49
N GLU A 99 1.35 7.66 6.41
CA GLU A 99 1.94 8.29 7.61
C GLU A 99 1.85 7.40 8.85
N SER A 100 1.06 6.32 8.80
CA SER A 100 0.82 5.45 9.95
C SER A 100 2.04 4.58 10.28
N ASP A 101 2.48 4.66 11.53
CA ASP A 101 3.52 3.82 12.15
C ASP A 101 3.02 3.09 13.41
N GLU A 102 1.72 3.06 13.64
CA GLU A 102 1.09 2.43 14.81
C GLU A 102 1.08 0.88 14.77
N GLY A 103 1.95 0.30 14.00
CA GLY A 103 2.09 -1.14 13.83
C GLY A 103 2.29 -1.52 12.36
N ILE A 104 2.15 -2.80 12.05
CA ILE A 104 2.25 -3.27 10.67
C ILE A 104 0.97 -2.99 9.90
N TRP A 105 1.10 -2.90 8.56
CA TRP A 105 -0.04 -2.72 7.67
C TRP A 105 -0.81 -4.03 7.49
N ILE A 106 -2.05 -4.05 7.96
CA ILE A 106 -2.99 -5.17 7.79
C ILE A 106 -3.88 -4.87 6.59
N LEU A 107 -3.91 -5.79 5.64
CA LEU A 107 -4.71 -5.70 4.43
C LEU A 107 -6.07 -6.41 4.62
N PRO A 108 -7.05 -6.13 3.73
CA PRO A 108 -8.28 -6.89 3.67
C PRO A 108 -8.05 -8.40 3.55
N SER A 109 -8.92 -9.21 4.12
CA SER A 109 -8.77 -10.67 4.21
C SER A 109 -8.79 -11.38 2.84
N ASP A 110 -9.27 -10.72 1.80
CA ASP A 110 -9.31 -11.19 0.42
C ASP A 110 -8.06 -10.83 -0.39
N ALA A 111 -7.10 -10.09 0.21
CA ALA A 111 -5.85 -9.75 -0.47
C ALA A 111 -5.08 -11.02 -0.88
N PRO A 112 -4.63 -11.13 -2.13
CA PRO A 112 -4.05 -12.36 -2.68
C PRO A 112 -2.64 -12.61 -2.12
N ILE A 113 -2.44 -13.78 -1.48
CA ILE A 113 -1.15 -14.19 -0.94
C ILE A 113 -0.13 -14.38 -2.08
N GLY A 114 1.12 -13.98 -1.83
CA GLY A 114 2.23 -14.14 -2.78
C GLY A 114 2.25 -13.12 -3.90
N GLN A 115 1.18 -12.33 -4.08
CA GLN A 115 1.17 -11.22 -5.03
C GLN A 115 2.06 -10.09 -4.52
N THR A 116 2.75 -9.38 -5.43
CA THR A 116 3.48 -8.18 -5.02
C THR A 116 2.50 -7.06 -4.64
N LEU A 117 2.88 -6.27 -3.65
CA LEU A 117 2.07 -5.12 -3.24
C LEU A 117 1.81 -4.16 -4.40
N GLY A 118 2.81 -3.96 -5.29
CA GLY A 118 2.67 -3.13 -6.46
C GLY A 118 1.62 -3.63 -7.45
N GLN A 119 1.53 -4.94 -7.66
CA GLN A 119 0.47 -5.53 -8.48
C GLN A 119 -0.91 -5.37 -7.83
N TYR A 120 -0.99 -5.59 -6.52
CA TYR A 120 -2.24 -5.43 -5.76
C TYR A 120 -2.75 -3.98 -5.80
N VAL A 121 -1.88 -3.00 -5.54
CA VAL A 121 -2.25 -1.58 -5.58
C VAL A 121 -2.62 -1.14 -7.00
N ARG A 122 -1.89 -1.62 -8.03
CA ARG A 122 -2.22 -1.35 -9.44
C ARG A 122 -3.54 -1.99 -9.87
N ALA A 123 -3.83 -3.20 -9.41
CA ALA A 123 -5.13 -3.84 -9.67
C ALA A 123 -6.29 -3.10 -9.01
N GLY A 124 -6.05 -2.42 -7.89
CA GLY A 124 -7.00 -1.51 -7.25
C GLY A 124 -7.25 -0.20 -8.02
N GLY A 125 -6.56 0.03 -9.14
CA GLY A 125 -6.83 1.14 -10.07
C GLY A 125 -6.49 2.53 -9.52
N ARG A 126 -5.68 2.62 -8.46
CA ARG A 126 -5.24 3.92 -7.92
C ARG A 126 -4.03 4.43 -8.69
N HIS A 127 -4.23 5.51 -9.44
CA HIS A 127 -3.17 6.30 -10.05
C HIS A 127 -3.21 7.71 -9.46
N VAL A 128 -2.08 8.21 -9.01
CA VAL A 128 -1.94 9.60 -8.55
C VAL A 128 -1.24 10.38 -9.63
N PHE A 129 -1.88 11.46 -10.08
CA PHE A 129 -1.34 12.38 -11.07
C PHE A 129 -1.05 13.71 -10.40
N GLU A 130 0.17 14.18 -10.45
CA GLU A 130 0.53 15.54 -10.12
C GLU A 130 0.42 16.40 -11.39
N LEU A 131 -0.45 17.40 -11.34
CA LEU A 131 -0.77 18.23 -12.50
C LEU A 131 -0.26 19.65 -12.30
N GLY A 132 0.68 20.07 -13.15
CA GLY A 132 1.07 21.47 -13.28
C GLY A 132 0.05 22.24 -14.11
N LEU A 133 -0.60 23.22 -13.51
CA LEU A 133 -1.58 24.09 -14.17
C LEU A 133 -1.03 25.50 -14.32
N THR A 134 -1.16 26.05 -15.51
CA THR A 134 -0.78 27.44 -15.76
C THR A 134 -1.83 28.41 -15.22
N ALA A 135 -1.43 29.62 -14.87
CA ALA A 135 -2.29 30.60 -14.21
C ALA A 135 -3.55 30.99 -15.00
N ASN A 136 -3.51 30.80 -16.34
CA ASN A 136 -4.63 31.06 -17.23
C ASN A 136 -5.60 29.87 -17.39
N ARG A 137 -5.37 28.77 -16.69
CA ARG A 137 -6.19 27.54 -16.73
C ARG A 137 -6.86 27.24 -15.41
N GLY A 138 -7.42 28.30 -14.78
CA GLY A 138 -8.17 28.14 -13.53
C GLY A 138 -9.38 27.19 -13.62
N ASP A 139 -9.91 27.01 -14.82
CA ASP A 139 -10.95 26.02 -15.12
C ASP A 139 -10.50 24.56 -14.80
N ALA A 140 -9.23 24.27 -14.97
CA ALA A 140 -8.66 22.94 -14.69
C ALA A 140 -8.32 22.67 -13.22
N LEU A 141 -8.53 23.64 -12.30
CA LEU A 141 -8.43 23.43 -10.85
C LEU A 141 -9.57 22.60 -10.26
N SER A 142 -10.47 22.10 -11.09
CA SER A 142 -11.58 21.25 -10.67
C SER A 142 -11.57 19.90 -11.42
N MET A 143 -12.16 18.87 -10.80
CA MET A 143 -12.33 17.56 -11.46
C MET A 143 -13.14 17.67 -12.75
N VAL A 144 -14.11 18.55 -12.79
CA VAL A 144 -14.94 18.81 -13.98
C VAL A 144 -14.09 19.44 -15.11
N GLY A 145 -13.21 20.37 -14.78
CA GLY A 145 -12.31 21.00 -15.75
C GLY A 145 -11.32 20.00 -16.34
N ILE A 146 -10.72 19.18 -15.50
CA ILE A 146 -9.83 18.10 -15.93
C ILE A 146 -10.57 17.08 -16.79
N ALA A 147 -11.78 16.66 -16.40
CA ALA A 147 -12.61 15.75 -17.18
C ALA A 147 -12.95 16.32 -18.57
N ARG A 148 -13.23 17.60 -18.69
CA ARG A 148 -13.45 18.27 -19.99
C ARG A 148 -12.21 18.20 -20.88
N GLU A 149 -11.05 18.44 -20.32
CA GLU A 149 -9.78 18.39 -21.07
C GLU A 149 -9.47 16.99 -21.55
N LEU A 150 -9.71 15.97 -20.72
CA LEU A 150 -9.54 14.56 -21.10
C LEU A 150 -10.52 14.14 -22.20
N CYS A 151 -11.77 14.61 -22.17
CA CYS A 151 -12.77 14.31 -23.19
C CYS A 151 -12.41 14.89 -24.57
N LEU A 152 -11.65 15.99 -24.64
CA LEU A 152 -11.18 16.55 -25.90
C LEU A 152 -10.14 15.68 -26.61
N ARG A 153 -9.46 14.82 -25.87
CA ARG A 153 -8.39 13.94 -26.36
C ARG A 153 -8.77 12.47 -26.44
N SER A 154 -9.90 12.10 -25.89
CA SER A 154 -10.45 10.75 -25.89
C SER A 154 -11.78 10.73 -26.66
N ASP A 155 -12.13 9.59 -27.28
CA ASP A 155 -13.45 9.41 -27.90
C ASP A 155 -14.62 9.37 -26.88
N GLN A 156 -14.37 9.72 -25.64
CA GLN A 156 -15.35 9.82 -24.56
C GLN A 156 -16.24 11.06 -24.80
N ARG A 157 -17.54 10.82 -24.99
CA ARG A 157 -18.48 11.83 -25.46
C ARG A 157 -19.00 12.82 -24.42
N SER A 158 -18.75 12.61 -23.12
CA SER A 158 -19.30 13.47 -22.08
C SER A 158 -18.46 13.49 -20.81
N PRO A 159 -18.04 14.68 -20.33
CA PRO A 159 -17.42 14.83 -19.01
C PRO A 159 -18.31 14.31 -17.88
N ARG A 160 -19.62 14.44 -18.04
CA ARG A 160 -20.62 13.97 -17.06
C ARG A 160 -20.61 12.45 -16.91
N ALA A 161 -20.49 11.71 -18.01
CA ALA A 161 -20.38 10.25 -17.98
C ALA A 161 -19.12 9.75 -17.26
N LEU A 162 -17.99 10.47 -17.42
CA LEU A 162 -16.75 10.16 -16.68
C LEU A 162 -16.91 10.42 -15.18
N ILE A 163 -17.55 11.52 -14.80
CA ILE A 163 -17.78 11.86 -13.38
C ILE A 163 -18.77 10.87 -12.75
N GLU A 164 -19.84 10.52 -13.44
CA GLU A 164 -20.82 9.52 -12.99
C GLU A 164 -20.22 8.11 -12.86
N ALA A 165 -19.29 7.74 -13.74
CA ALA A 165 -18.57 6.47 -13.67
C ALA A 165 -17.57 6.41 -12.48
N CYS A 166 -17.06 7.57 -12.05
CA CYS A 166 -16.15 7.69 -10.91
C CYS A 166 -16.88 7.92 -9.58
N ALA A 167 -18.18 8.25 -9.62
CA ALA A 167 -19.00 8.39 -8.43
C ALA A 167 -19.32 7.00 -7.89
N SER A 168 -18.51 6.50 -6.96
CA SER A 168 -18.92 5.37 -6.13
C SER A 168 -20.20 5.76 -5.38
N PRO A 169 -21.19 4.87 -5.23
CA PRO A 169 -22.34 5.13 -4.38
C PRO A 169 -21.87 5.08 -2.92
N GLY A 170 -21.26 6.14 -2.47
CA GLY A 170 -20.97 6.39 -1.06
C GLY A 170 -22.12 7.21 -0.47
N GLU A 171 -22.42 7.01 0.80
CA GLU A 171 -23.35 7.84 1.53
C GLU A 171 -22.97 9.33 1.37
N PRO A 172 -23.96 10.22 1.24
CA PRO A 172 -23.69 11.64 1.17
C PRO A 172 -22.93 12.09 2.42
N ALA A 173 -21.73 12.62 2.23
CA ALA A 173 -21.00 13.21 3.32
C ALA A 173 -21.78 14.44 3.81
N ASP A 174 -22.17 14.43 5.08
CA ASP A 174 -22.70 15.64 5.75
C ASP A 174 -21.56 16.65 5.87
N VAL A 175 -21.46 17.52 4.88
CA VAL A 175 -20.52 18.64 4.92
C VAL A 175 -21.25 19.85 5.48
N THR A 176 -21.06 20.10 6.77
CA THR A 176 -21.48 21.37 7.41
C THR A 176 -20.41 22.42 7.07
N VAL A 177 -20.79 23.40 6.29
CA VAL A 177 -19.94 24.58 6.03
C VAL A 177 -20.37 25.66 7.01
N ASP A 178 -19.59 25.91 8.05
CA ASP A 178 -19.72 27.11 8.89
C ASP A 178 -19.18 28.30 8.12
N LEU A 179 -20.06 29.30 7.86
CA LEU A 179 -19.75 30.58 7.22
C LEU A 179 -19.40 31.62 8.28
#